data_cdd05e3aa88dec45bbbd7ef351e4fa36
#
_entry.id   cdd05e3aa88dec45bbbd7ef351e4fa36
#
_cell.length_a   1.000
_cell.length_b   1.000
_cell.length_c   1.000
_cell.angle_alpha   90.00
_cell.angle_beta   90.00
_cell.angle_gamma   90.00
#
_symmetry.space_group_name_H-M   'P 1'
#
loop_
_entity.id
_entity.type
_entity.pdbx_description
1 polymer ?
#
loop_
_entity_poly.entity_id
_entity_poly.type
_entity_poly.pdbx_seq_one_letter_code
_entity_poly.pdbx_strand_id
1 'polypeptide(L)'
;MNILVSGSLAYDRIMDFQGRFSDHILPDKIHVLNVSFTVNNLTEKFGGTAGNIAYGLSLLGEKPLILATIGRDYHNYFDWLTKNNISHDGIRIIEQELTASAYITTDQADNQITGFNPGAMKFVSSFDFGEISPRKSI
;
A
#
# COMPACT_ATOMS: atom_id res chain seq x y z
N MET A 1 -4.02 -25.98 4.18
CA MET A 1 -3.14 -25.74 3.01
C MET A 1 -2.35 -24.47 3.30
N ASN A 2 -1.05 -24.42 3.05
CA ASN A 2 -0.28 -23.20 3.26
C ASN A 2 -0.38 -22.36 1.99
N ILE A 3 -1.04 -21.20 2.08
CA ILE A 3 -1.17 -20.25 0.97
C ILE A 3 -0.11 -19.18 1.14
N LEU A 4 0.78 -19.07 0.16
CA LEU A 4 1.77 -17.98 0.09
C LEU A 4 1.23 -16.89 -0.83
N VAL A 5 1.26 -15.65 -0.36
CA VAL A 5 0.81 -14.46 -1.10
C VAL A 5 1.99 -13.53 -1.28
N SER A 6 2.49 -13.44 -2.51
CA SER A 6 3.57 -12.51 -2.85
C SER A 6 3.01 -11.29 -3.57
N GLY A 7 3.43 -10.10 -3.18
CA GLY A 7 2.98 -8.85 -3.79
C GLY A 7 3.32 -7.64 -2.92
N SER A 8 2.69 -6.51 -3.22
CA SER A 8 2.93 -5.27 -2.50
C SER A 8 2.15 -5.15 -1.20
N LEU A 9 2.74 -4.43 -0.24
CA LEU A 9 2.06 -3.78 0.87
C LEU A 9 2.20 -2.27 0.68
N ALA A 10 1.12 -1.54 0.84
CA ALA A 10 1.10 -0.10 0.61
C ALA A 10 0.11 0.61 1.53
N TYR A 11 0.31 1.91 1.72
CA TYR A 11 -0.70 2.80 2.28
C TYR A 11 -1.37 3.59 1.16
N ASP A 12 -2.70 3.65 1.18
CA ASP A 12 -3.48 4.54 0.33
C ASP A 12 -3.88 5.76 1.16
N ARG A 13 -3.29 6.92 0.86
CA ARG A 13 -3.56 8.20 1.50
C ARG A 13 -4.47 9.02 0.61
N ILE A 14 -5.74 9.07 1.00
CA ILE A 14 -6.82 9.65 0.21
C ILE A 14 -7.18 11.00 0.80
N MET A 15 -7.15 12.03 -0.05
CA MET A 15 -7.45 13.41 0.28
C MET A 15 -8.62 13.91 -0.58
N ASP A 16 -9.55 14.63 0.06
CA ASP A 16 -10.72 15.19 -0.61
C ASP A 16 -10.52 16.70 -0.83
N PHE A 17 -10.51 17.10 -2.08
CA PHE A 17 -10.50 18.50 -2.47
C PHE A 17 -11.92 18.98 -2.74
N GLN A 18 -12.38 19.99 -2.01
CA GLN A 18 -13.74 20.52 -2.07
C GLN A 18 -13.96 21.48 -3.25
N GLY A 19 -13.23 21.35 -4.32
CA GLY A 19 -13.35 22.12 -5.55
C GLY A 19 -13.21 21.21 -6.77
N ARG A 20 -12.95 21.81 -7.90
CA ARG A 20 -12.66 21.10 -9.15
C ARG A 20 -11.25 21.45 -9.60
N PHE A 21 -10.48 20.46 -10.01
CA PHE A 21 -9.14 20.70 -10.56
C PHE A 21 -9.18 21.59 -11.79
N SER A 22 -10.25 21.47 -12.62
CA SER A 22 -10.45 22.30 -13.80
C SER A 22 -10.52 23.80 -13.52
N ASP A 23 -10.89 24.20 -12.31
CA ASP A 23 -10.97 25.62 -11.93
C ASP A 23 -9.56 26.17 -11.58
N HIS A 24 -8.59 25.31 -11.33
CA HIS A 24 -7.23 25.66 -10.90
C HIS A 24 -6.18 25.35 -11.97
N ILE A 25 -6.45 24.42 -12.86
CA ILE A 25 -5.54 23.99 -13.93
C ILE A 25 -5.98 24.64 -15.23
N LEU A 26 -5.27 25.69 -15.65
CA LEU A 26 -5.56 26.39 -16.88
C LEU A 26 -4.91 25.67 -18.07
N PRO A 27 -5.68 25.23 -19.10
CA PRO A 27 -5.15 24.50 -20.24
C PRO A 27 -4.01 25.22 -20.95
N ASP A 28 -4.08 26.53 -21.08
CA ASP A 28 -3.09 27.36 -21.75
C ASP A 28 -1.76 27.51 -20.99
N LYS A 29 -1.75 27.13 -19.69
CA LYS A 29 -0.60 27.27 -18.79
C LYS A 29 -0.11 25.93 -18.24
N ILE A 30 -0.54 24.83 -18.81
CA ILE A 30 -0.18 23.48 -18.35
C ILE A 30 1.32 23.19 -18.40
N HIS A 31 2.06 23.91 -19.24
CA HIS A 31 3.51 23.83 -19.35
C HIS A 31 4.28 24.48 -18.18
N VAL A 32 3.60 25.29 -17.37
CA VAL A 32 4.11 25.92 -16.15
C VAL A 32 3.08 25.74 -15.04
N LEU A 33 2.90 24.49 -14.62
CA LEU A 33 1.88 24.15 -13.64
C LEU A 33 2.42 24.35 -12.22
N ASN A 34 1.82 25.29 -11.49
CA ASN A 34 2.02 25.50 -10.07
C ASN A 34 0.65 25.66 -9.40
N VAL A 35 0.12 24.54 -8.87
CA VAL A 35 -1.22 24.52 -8.27
C VAL A 35 -1.10 24.16 -6.79
N SER A 36 -1.74 24.94 -5.95
CA SER A 36 -1.87 24.71 -4.51
C SER A 36 -3.34 24.77 -4.12
N PHE A 37 -3.79 23.79 -3.36
CA PHE A 37 -5.17 23.77 -2.83
C PHE A 37 -5.19 23.09 -1.47
N THR A 38 -6.19 23.46 -0.67
CA THR A 38 -6.39 22.87 0.66
C THR A 38 -7.34 21.68 0.55
N VAL A 39 -6.94 20.58 1.17
CA VAL A 39 -7.77 19.38 1.30
C VAL A 39 -8.40 19.33 2.69
N ASN A 40 -9.61 18.81 2.81
CA ASN A 40 -10.32 18.80 4.09
C ASN A 40 -10.06 17.53 4.91
N ASN A 41 -9.86 16.41 4.27
CA ASN A 41 -9.70 15.12 4.92
C ASN A 41 -8.45 14.42 4.39
N LEU A 42 -7.80 13.68 5.28
CA LEU A 42 -6.78 12.71 4.95
C LEU A 42 -7.18 11.38 5.57
N THR A 43 -7.51 10.42 4.72
CA THR A 43 -7.81 9.04 5.14
C THR A 43 -6.67 8.13 4.74
N GLU A 44 -6.14 7.37 5.69
CA GLU A 44 -5.13 6.34 5.42
C GLU A 44 -5.81 4.96 5.43
N LYS A 45 -5.61 4.19 4.38
CA LYS A 45 -6.09 2.81 4.24
C LYS A 45 -4.92 1.87 3.99
N PHE A 46 -5.08 0.63 4.46
CA PHE A 46 -4.14 -0.44 4.19
C PHE A 46 -4.44 -1.03 2.82
N GLY A 47 -3.45 -0.99 1.93
CA GLY A 47 -3.56 -1.40 0.53
C GLY A 47 -2.39 -2.27 0.11
N GLY A 48 -2.21 -2.36 -1.20
CA GLY A 48 -1.26 -3.26 -1.82
C GLY A 48 -1.88 -4.61 -2.15
N THR A 49 -1.41 -5.22 -3.24
CA THR A 49 -2.00 -6.46 -3.75
C THR A 49 -1.93 -7.63 -2.77
N ALA A 50 -0.76 -7.81 -2.12
CA ALA A 50 -0.61 -8.89 -1.14
C ALA A 50 -1.47 -8.68 0.10
N GLY A 51 -1.56 -7.45 0.61
CA GLY A 51 -2.40 -7.12 1.75
C GLY A 51 -3.88 -7.39 1.47
N ASN A 52 -4.37 -6.93 0.33
CA ASN A 52 -5.78 -7.10 -0.05
C ASN A 52 -6.15 -8.58 -0.28
N ILE A 53 -5.27 -9.35 -0.95
CA ILE A 53 -5.49 -10.79 -1.17
C ILE A 53 -5.48 -11.54 0.17
N ALA A 54 -4.49 -11.27 1.02
CA ALA A 54 -4.39 -11.93 2.33
C ALA A 54 -5.60 -11.61 3.23
N TYR A 55 -6.07 -10.36 3.20
CA TYR A 55 -7.29 -9.97 3.91
C TYR A 55 -8.51 -10.73 3.39
N GLY A 56 -8.71 -10.80 2.06
CA GLY A 56 -9.81 -11.58 1.47
C GLY A 56 -9.75 -13.05 1.86
N LEU A 57 -8.56 -13.67 1.87
CA LEU A 57 -8.37 -15.05 2.31
C LEU A 57 -8.69 -15.23 3.81
N SER A 58 -8.30 -14.30 4.66
CA SER A 58 -8.60 -14.36 6.08
C SER A 58 -10.11 -14.32 6.37
N LEU A 59 -10.88 -13.55 5.59
CA LEU A 59 -12.34 -13.53 5.67
C LEU A 59 -13.00 -14.85 5.29
N LEU A 60 -12.31 -15.66 4.46
CA LEU A 60 -12.73 -17.02 4.09
C LEU A 60 -12.23 -18.09 5.08
N GLY A 61 -11.61 -17.69 6.19
CA GLY A 61 -11.08 -18.60 7.20
C GLY A 61 -9.71 -19.21 6.89
N GLU A 62 -9.06 -18.76 5.83
CA GLU A 62 -7.71 -19.21 5.47
C GLU A 62 -6.63 -18.46 6.26
N LYS A 63 -5.45 -19.07 6.35
CA LYS A 63 -4.28 -18.48 7.03
C LYS A 63 -3.14 -18.25 6.03
N PRO A 64 -3.19 -17.18 5.25
CA PRO A 64 -2.14 -16.88 4.30
C PRO A 64 -0.86 -16.43 4.99
N LEU A 65 0.29 -16.72 4.36
CA LEU A 65 1.59 -16.13 4.69
C LEU A 65 1.96 -15.12 3.60
N ILE A 66 2.13 -13.87 4.00
CA ILE A 66 2.51 -12.79 3.09
C ILE A 66 4.04 -12.80 2.91
N LEU A 67 4.48 -12.80 1.64
CA LEU A 67 5.86 -12.59 1.25
C LEU A 67 5.99 -11.22 0.58
N ALA A 68 6.45 -10.23 1.35
CA ALA A 68 6.51 -8.85 0.91
C ALA A 68 7.62 -8.09 1.63
N THR A 69 7.80 -6.84 1.26
CA THR A 69 8.62 -5.87 1.98
C THR A 69 7.74 -4.74 2.51
N ILE A 70 8.14 -4.16 3.63
CA ILE A 70 7.49 -3.02 4.25
C ILE A 70 8.57 -2.04 4.77
N GLY A 71 8.25 -0.76 4.89
CA GLY A 71 9.19 0.24 5.38
C GLY A 71 9.24 0.35 6.91
N ARG A 72 10.05 1.30 7.39
CA ARG A 72 10.21 1.59 8.84
C ARG A 72 8.92 2.07 9.52
N ASP A 73 7.91 2.46 8.75
CA ASP A 73 6.57 2.90 9.19
C ASP A 73 5.56 1.74 9.27
N TYR A 74 6.02 0.52 9.48
CA TYR A 74 5.25 -0.74 9.43
C TYR A 74 4.25 -0.94 10.58
N HIS A 75 4.38 -0.24 11.71
CA HIS A 75 3.68 -0.57 12.95
C HIS A 75 2.16 -0.65 12.79
N ASN A 76 1.55 0.36 12.18
CA ASN A 76 0.09 0.38 11.96
C ASN A 76 -0.35 -0.75 11.03
N TYR A 77 0.47 -1.09 10.03
CA TYR A 77 0.16 -2.17 9.09
C TYR A 77 0.19 -3.53 9.80
N PHE A 78 1.21 -3.78 10.62
CA PHE A 78 1.33 -5.01 11.40
C PHE A 78 0.21 -5.15 12.42
N ASP A 79 -0.20 -4.08 13.08
CA ASP A 79 -1.34 -4.07 13.98
C ASP A 79 -2.64 -4.45 13.25
N TRP A 80 -2.84 -3.94 12.04
CA TRP A 80 -3.99 -4.29 11.22
C TRP A 80 -3.97 -5.75 10.77
N LEU A 81 -2.82 -6.28 10.35
CA LEU A 81 -2.66 -7.70 10.00
C LEU A 81 -2.98 -8.59 11.21
N THR A 82 -2.43 -8.28 12.37
CA THR A 82 -2.66 -9.02 13.60
C THR A 82 -4.13 -9.04 14.00
N LYS A 83 -4.85 -7.91 13.92
CA LYS A 83 -6.29 -7.81 14.18
C LYS A 83 -7.12 -8.68 13.24
N ASN A 84 -6.62 -8.94 12.04
CA ASN A 84 -7.29 -9.80 11.06
C ASN A 84 -6.75 -11.23 11.02
N ASN A 85 -5.98 -11.64 12.04
CA ASN A 85 -5.38 -12.97 12.18
C ASN A 85 -4.49 -13.36 11.00
N ILE A 86 -3.78 -12.40 10.41
CA ILE A 86 -2.83 -12.59 9.33
C ILE A 86 -1.41 -12.50 9.89
N SER A 87 -0.60 -13.55 9.67
CA SER A 87 0.82 -13.53 10.07
C SER A 87 1.61 -12.54 9.24
N HIS A 88 2.56 -11.86 9.88
CA HIS A 88 3.53 -10.99 9.22
C HIS A 88 4.97 -11.57 9.22
N ASP A 89 5.13 -12.87 9.55
CA ASP A 89 6.45 -13.54 9.67
C ASP A 89 7.23 -13.57 8.35
N GLY A 90 6.55 -13.56 7.19
CA GLY A 90 7.17 -13.52 5.87
C GLY A 90 7.40 -12.09 5.33
N ILE A 91 7.18 -11.05 6.14
CA ILE A 91 7.33 -9.66 5.72
C ILE A 91 8.67 -9.13 6.21
N ARG A 92 9.50 -8.68 5.27
CA ARG A 92 10.80 -8.09 5.58
C ARG A 92 10.69 -6.58 5.75
N ILE A 93 11.22 -6.05 6.85
CA ILE A 93 11.29 -4.62 7.11
C ILE A 93 12.54 -4.04 6.44
N ILE A 94 12.36 -2.97 5.68
CA ILE A 94 13.42 -2.21 5.01
C ILE A 94 13.58 -0.89 5.76
N GLU A 95 14.51 -0.83 6.68
CA GLU A 95 14.68 0.29 7.64
C GLU A 95 15.03 1.64 6.96
N GLN A 96 15.69 1.62 5.80
CA GLN A 96 16.06 2.81 5.07
C GLN A 96 14.94 3.41 4.22
N GLU A 97 13.81 2.70 4.08
CA GLU A 97 12.69 3.12 3.25
C GLU A 97 11.41 3.32 4.05
N LEU A 98 10.48 4.10 3.48
CA LEU A 98 9.08 4.07 3.88
C LEU A 98 8.34 2.97 3.11
N THR A 99 7.20 2.55 3.64
CA THR A 99 6.28 1.64 2.93
C THR A 99 5.78 2.33 1.64
N ALA A 100 5.55 1.53 0.61
CA ALA A 100 4.93 2.01 -0.61
C ALA A 100 3.65 2.81 -0.28
N SER A 101 3.45 3.93 -0.97
CA SER A 101 2.31 4.81 -0.68
C SER A 101 1.76 5.44 -1.94
N ALA A 102 0.44 5.40 -2.08
CA ALA A 102 -0.31 6.18 -3.03
C ALA A 102 -0.88 7.43 -2.34
N TYR A 103 -0.58 8.61 -2.87
CA TYR A 103 -1.14 9.89 -2.43
C TYR A 103 -2.18 10.30 -3.45
N ILE A 104 -3.45 10.11 -3.10
CA ILE A 104 -4.59 10.24 -4.00
C ILE A 104 -5.37 11.48 -3.58
N THR A 105 -5.52 12.44 -4.50
CA THR A 105 -6.42 13.57 -4.30
C THR A 105 -7.58 13.48 -5.27
N THR A 106 -8.80 13.49 -4.76
CA THR A 106 -10.04 13.44 -5.54
C THR A 106 -10.76 14.76 -5.45
N ASP A 107 -11.27 15.26 -6.58
CA ASP A 107 -12.06 16.50 -6.65
C ASP A 107 -13.57 16.22 -6.65
N GLN A 108 -14.40 17.28 -6.65
CA GLN A 108 -15.88 17.17 -6.67
C GLN A 108 -16.46 16.59 -7.97
N ALA A 109 -15.65 16.44 -9.00
CA ALA A 109 -16.07 15.85 -10.29
C ALA A 109 -15.50 14.44 -10.48
N ASP A 110 -15.07 13.77 -9.38
CA ASP A 110 -14.48 12.44 -9.35
C ASP A 110 -13.18 12.31 -10.18
N ASN A 111 -12.49 13.43 -10.44
CA ASN A 111 -11.16 13.38 -11.02
C ASN A 111 -10.14 13.09 -9.92
N GLN A 112 -9.09 12.35 -10.27
CA GLN A 112 -8.01 11.99 -9.36
C GLN A 112 -6.65 12.45 -9.87
N ILE A 113 -5.83 12.94 -8.94
CA ILE A 113 -4.39 13.12 -9.14
C ILE A 113 -3.69 12.22 -8.12
N THR A 114 -2.88 11.30 -8.62
CA THR A 114 -2.19 10.31 -7.77
C THR A 114 -0.69 10.40 -7.94
N GLY A 115 0.03 10.62 -6.84
CA GLY A 115 1.47 10.40 -6.73
C GLY A 115 1.74 9.05 -6.06
N PHE A 116 2.58 8.21 -6.65
CA PHE A 116 2.94 6.91 -6.08
C PHE A 116 4.42 6.86 -5.74
N ASN A 117 4.72 6.55 -4.47
CA ASN A 117 6.06 6.27 -4.00
C ASN A 117 6.22 4.77 -3.75
N PRO A 118 7.07 4.05 -4.50
CA PRO A 118 7.24 2.61 -4.32
C PRO A 118 7.95 2.23 -3.00
N GLY A 119 8.77 3.11 -2.42
CA GLY A 119 9.43 2.87 -1.13
C GLY A 119 10.05 1.48 -1.02
N ALA A 120 9.74 0.77 0.06
CA ALA A 120 10.24 -0.57 0.36
C ALA A 120 9.88 -1.63 -0.70
N MET A 121 8.85 -1.41 -1.53
CA MET A 121 8.44 -2.33 -2.59
C MET A 121 9.56 -2.58 -3.63
N LYS A 122 10.53 -1.67 -3.76
CA LYS A 122 11.70 -1.84 -4.62
C LYS A 122 12.57 -3.05 -4.28
N PHE A 123 12.43 -3.60 -3.06
CA PHE A 123 13.26 -4.68 -2.51
C PHE A 123 12.57 -6.05 -2.52
N VAL A 124 11.43 -6.22 -3.17
CA VAL A 124 10.66 -7.49 -3.18
C VAL A 124 11.48 -8.66 -3.73
N SER A 125 12.34 -8.43 -4.71
CA SER A 125 13.15 -9.48 -5.36
C SER A 125 14.24 -10.11 -4.47
N SER A 126 14.44 -9.62 -3.25
CA SER A 126 15.48 -10.11 -2.33
C SER A 126 15.03 -11.24 -1.39
N PHE A 127 13.80 -11.78 -1.57
CA PHE A 127 13.32 -12.91 -0.77
C PHE A 127 13.83 -14.26 -1.28
N ASP A 128 14.35 -15.05 -0.36
CA ASP A 128 14.63 -16.48 -0.59
C ASP A 128 13.41 -17.32 -0.12
N PHE A 129 12.67 -17.88 -1.07
CA PHE A 129 11.54 -18.77 -0.79
C PHE A 129 11.94 -20.03 -0.03
N GLY A 130 13.20 -20.47 -0.15
CA GLY A 130 13.73 -21.64 0.54
C GLY A 130 13.81 -21.46 2.06
N GLU A 131 14.00 -20.22 2.54
CA GLU A 131 14.07 -19.91 3.96
C GLU A 131 12.69 -19.85 4.64
N ILE A 132 11.64 -19.56 3.88
CA ILE A 132 10.30 -19.28 4.42
C ILE A 132 9.40 -20.52 4.37
N SER A 133 9.60 -21.44 3.44
CA SER A 133 8.86 -22.70 3.36
C SER A 133 9.59 -23.77 4.15
N PRO A 134 9.07 -24.23 5.31
CA PRO A 134 9.62 -25.42 5.94
C PRO A 134 9.45 -26.56 4.95
N ARG A 135 10.58 -27.06 4.41
CA ARG A 135 10.60 -28.30 3.66
C ARG A 135 9.93 -29.36 4.52
N LYS A 136 8.69 -29.77 4.18
CA LYS A 136 8.19 -31.04 4.68
C LYS A 136 9.13 -32.09 4.09
N SER A 137 10.03 -32.62 4.92
CA SER A 137 10.66 -33.90 4.62
C SER A 137 9.55 -34.91 4.41
N ILE A 138 9.50 -35.44 3.23
CA ILE A 138 8.68 -36.58 2.86
C ILE A 138 9.22 -37.82 3.60
#